data_4869ed12ea7c5640af2291680a77f1df
#
_entry.id   4869ed12ea7c5640af2291680a77f1df
#
_cell.length_a   1.000
_cell.length_b   1.000
_cell.length_c   1.000
_cell.angle_alpha   90.00
_cell.angle_beta   90.00
_cell.angle_gamma   90.00
#
_symmetry.space_group_name_H-M   'P 1'
#
loop_
_entity.id
_entity.type
_entity.pdbx_description
1 polymer ?
#
loop_
_entity_poly.entity_id
_entity_poly.type
_entity_poly.pdbx_seq_one_letter_code
_entity_poly.pdbx_strand_id
1 'polypeptide(L)'
;EIHFSEKKVNLSENKKNKVVSSFEDKTGFLCVDIILLENSKFSFKAYRRDPEDNSGWFIVGDQSSVQFITEDEAIQKAKTIYAWMKV
;
A
#
# COMPACT_ATOMS: atom_id res chain seq x y z
N GLU A 1 6.83 2.94 -10.66
CA GLU A 1 7.00 1.52 -10.95
C GLU A 1 6.25 0.69 -9.93
N ILE A 2 5.62 -0.37 -10.40
CA ILE A 2 4.90 -1.28 -9.53
C ILE A 2 5.85 -2.39 -9.11
N HIS A 3 5.89 -2.62 -7.83
CA HIS A 3 6.83 -3.57 -7.27
C HIS A 3 6.12 -4.46 -6.26
N PHE A 4 6.22 -5.75 -6.45
CA PHE A 4 5.67 -6.71 -5.50
C PHE A 4 6.71 -7.13 -4.51
N SER A 5 6.33 -7.10 -3.27
CA SER A 5 7.15 -7.63 -2.20
C SER A 5 6.39 -8.74 -1.52
N GLU A 6 6.99 -9.90 -1.46
CA GLU A 6 6.36 -11.03 -0.78
C GLU A 6 6.11 -10.74 0.68
N LYS A 7 6.85 -9.82 1.24
CA LYS A 7 6.69 -9.48 2.65
C LYS A 7 5.33 -8.88 2.96
N LYS A 8 4.68 -8.30 1.96
CA LYS A 8 3.40 -7.64 2.15
C LYS A 8 2.23 -8.51 1.76
N VAL A 9 2.49 -9.66 1.20
CA VAL A 9 1.44 -10.53 0.72
C VAL A 9 1.18 -11.59 1.77
N ASN A 10 -0.02 -11.57 2.31
CA ASN A 10 -0.41 -12.58 3.27
C ASN A 10 -1.49 -13.42 2.64
N LEU A 11 -1.07 -14.53 2.07
CA LEU A 11 -1.96 -15.34 1.26
C LEU A 11 -3.01 -16.06 2.07
N SER A 12 -2.69 -16.36 3.31
CA SER A 12 -3.61 -17.16 4.12
C SER A 12 -4.79 -16.35 4.60
N GLU A 13 -4.64 -15.04 4.71
CA GLU A 13 -5.66 -14.21 5.34
C GLU A 13 -6.44 -13.37 4.39
N ASN A 14 -5.85 -13.02 3.27
CA ASN A 14 -6.41 -11.98 2.42
C ASN A 14 -6.75 -12.47 1.04
N LYS A 15 -7.37 -13.63 0.97
CA LYS A 15 -7.76 -14.16 -0.32
C LYS A 15 -8.69 -13.23 -1.06
N LYS A 16 -9.49 -12.47 -0.31
CA LYS A 16 -10.54 -11.62 -0.89
C LYS A 16 -10.05 -10.21 -1.13
N ASN A 17 -8.89 -9.87 -0.61
CA ASN A 17 -8.30 -8.56 -0.85
C ASN A 17 -7.07 -8.73 -1.71
N LYS A 18 -6.88 -7.82 -2.65
CA LYS A 18 -5.74 -7.91 -3.57
C LYS A 18 -5.01 -6.61 -3.63
N VAL A 19 -3.69 -6.66 -3.66
CA VAL A 19 -2.89 -5.48 -3.96
C VAL A 19 -2.95 -5.28 -5.46
N VAL A 20 -3.49 -4.15 -5.89
CA VAL A 20 -3.63 -3.85 -7.32
C VAL A 20 -2.58 -2.88 -7.81
N SER A 21 -1.99 -2.09 -6.92
CA SER A 21 -0.89 -1.17 -7.27
C SER A 21 0.00 -1.04 -6.06
N SER A 22 1.28 -0.79 -6.30
CA SER A 22 2.24 -0.62 -5.23
C SER A 22 3.21 0.46 -5.65
N PHE A 23 3.45 1.42 -4.76
CA PHE A 23 4.32 2.57 -5.03
C PHE A 23 5.42 2.61 -4.00
N GLU A 24 6.66 2.79 -4.46
CA GLU A 24 7.80 2.95 -3.57
C GLU A 24 8.45 4.30 -3.82
N ASP A 25 9.02 4.88 -2.77
CA ASP A 25 9.77 6.11 -2.95
C ASP A 25 11.16 5.78 -3.51
N LYS A 26 11.95 6.84 -3.75
CA LYS A 26 13.27 6.68 -4.37
C LYS A 26 14.21 5.80 -3.54
N THR A 27 14.06 5.84 -2.23
CA THR A 27 14.96 5.10 -1.36
C THR A 27 14.59 3.64 -1.28
N GLY A 28 13.35 3.31 -1.59
CA GLY A 28 12.86 1.95 -1.43
C GLY A 28 12.50 1.61 0.00
N PHE A 29 12.49 2.60 0.89
CA PHE A 29 12.18 2.37 2.29
C PHE A 29 10.74 2.71 2.65
N LEU A 30 10.02 3.34 1.73
CA LEU A 30 8.62 3.71 1.94
C LEU A 30 7.79 3.12 0.82
N CYS A 31 6.61 2.63 1.17
CA CYS A 31 5.76 1.97 0.19
C CYS A 31 4.30 2.21 0.54
N VAL A 32 3.47 2.38 -0.49
CA VAL A 32 2.02 2.42 -0.34
C VAL A 32 1.43 1.39 -1.28
N ASP A 33 0.61 0.50 -0.74
CA ASP A 33 -0.11 -0.50 -1.53
C ASP A 33 -1.56 -0.07 -1.66
N ILE A 34 -2.06 -0.09 -2.88
CA ILE A 34 -3.48 0.13 -3.15
C ILE A 34 -4.15 -1.23 -3.19
N ILE A 35 -5.24 -1.37 -2.48
CA ILE A 35 -5.85 -2.67 -2.24
C ILE A 35 -7.27 -2.68 -2.76
N LEU A 36 -7.62 -3.71 -3.50
CA LEU A 36 -9.00 -3.96 -3.88
C LEU A 36 -9.60 -4.87 -2.82
N LEU A 37 -10.62 -4.36 -2.16
CA LEU A 37 -11.28 -5.08 -1.08
C LEU A 37 -12.33 -6.05 -1.63
N GLU A 38 -12.75 -6.97 -0.79
CA GLU A 38 -13.70 -7.99 -1.25
C GLU A 38 -15.04 -7.39 -1.64
N ASN A 39 -15.37 -6.20 -1.14
CA ASN A 39 -16.63 -5.54 -1.50
C ASN A 39 -16.51 -4.68 -2.75
N SER A 40 -15.43 -4.86 -3.50
CA SER A 40 -15.15 -4.15 -4.75
C SER A 40 -14.80 -2.68 -4.57
N LYS A 41 -14.52 -2.27 -3.36
CA LYS A 41 -14.04 -0.92 -3.10
C LYS A 41 -12.53 -0.96 -2.91
N PHE A 42 -11.92 0.23 -2.89
CA PHE A 42 -10.47 0.34 -2.83
C PHE A 42 -10.03 1.03 -1.55
N SER A 43 -8.84 0.68 -1.10
CA SER A 43 -8.25 1.32 0.05
C SER A 43 -6.73 1.30 -0.12
N PHE A 44 -5.99 1.73 0.89
CA PHE A 44 -4.54 1.67 0.80
C PHE A 44 -3.93 1.51 2.19
N LYS A 45 -2.70 0.99 2.19
CA LYS A 45 -1.90 0.85 3.39
C LYS A 45 -0.50 1.36 3.09
N ALA A 46 0.12 1.99 4.07
CA ALA A 46 1.47 2.50 3.93
C ALA A 46 2.41 1.70 4.79
N TYR A 47 3.62 1.50 4.29
CA TYR A 47 4.64 0.69 4.94
C TYR A 47 5.97 1.42 4.90
N ARG A 48 6.83 1.07 5.85
CA ARG A 48 8.21 1.50 5.79
C ARG A 48 9.10 0.34 6.20
N ARG A 49 10.35 0.39 5.79
CA ARG A 49 11.34 -0.54 6.29
C ARG A 49 12.60 0.23 6.64
N ASP A 50 13.32 -0.32 7.61
CA ASP A 50 14.53 0.31 8.11
C ASP A 50 15.72 -0.29 7.36
N PRO A 51 16.61 0.51 6.78
CA PRO A 51 17.75 -0.03 6.05
C PRO A 51 18.69 -0.85 6.92
N GLU A 52 18.67 -0.63 8.21
CA GLU A 52 19.56 -1.35 9.11
C GLU A 52 18.88 -2.51 9.81
N ASP A 53 17.61 -2.72 9.58
CA ASP A 53 16.84 -3.75 10.25
C ASP A 53 16.25 -4.67 9.20
N ASN A 54 16.62 -5.94 9.26
CA ASN A 54 16.18 -6.91 8.26
C ASN A 54 14.82 -7.51 8.57
N SER A 55 14.08 -6.91 9.48
CA SER A 55 12.76 -7.43 9.85
C SER A 55 11.73 -7.30 8.75
N GLY A 56 12.00 -6.47 7.74
CA GLY A 56 11.09 -6.31 6.63
C GLY A 56 10.24 -5.07 6.77
N TRP A 57 9.01 -5.16 6.27
CA TRP A 57 8.13 -3.99 6.22
C TRP A 57 7.32 -3.85 7.49
N PHE A 58 7.11 -2.61 7.90
CA PHE A 58 6.27 -2.26 9.03
C PHE A 58 5.13 -1.39 8.55
N ILE A 59 3.92 -1.66 9.03
CA ILE A 59 2.77 -0.82 8.69
C ILE A 59 2.89 0.50 9.43
N VAL A 60 2.85 1.60 8.69
CA VAL A 60 2.87 2.93 9.28
C VAL A 60 1.55 3.66 9.09
N GLY A 61 0.67 3.15 8.23
CA GLY A 61 -0.64 3.73 8.06
C GLY A 61 -1.56 2.70 7.46
N ASP A 62 -2.67 2.44 8.12
CA ASP A 62 -3.65 1.48 7.65
C ASP A 62 -4.96 2.23 7.44
N GLN A 63 -5.30 2.46 6.17
CA GLN A 63 -6.50 3.17 5.79
C GLN A 63 -7.58 2.23 5.32
N SER A 64 -7.52 0.98 5.73
CA SER A 64 -8.47 -0.01 5.24
C SER A 64 -9.91 0.28 5.69
N SER A 65 -10.10 1.12 6.70
CA SER A 65 -11.43 1.54 7.11
C SER A 65 -11.97 2.65 6.22
N VAL A 66 -11.14 3.27 5.39
CA VAL A 66 -11.55 4.32 4.46
C VAL A 66 -11.60 3.69 3.09
N GLN A 67 -12.76 3.77 2.45
CA GLN A 67 -12.97 3.07 1.19
C GLN A 67 -13.32 4.03 0.08
N PHE A 68 -12.87 3.70 -1.12
CA PHE A 68 -13.04 4.53 -2.31
C PHE A 68 -13.70 3.70 -3.40
N ILE A 69 -14.43 4.37 -4.28
CA ILE A 69 -15.16 3.69 -5.35
C ILE A 69 -14.21 3.22 -6.44
N THR A 70 -13.14 3.99 -6.71
CA THR A 70 -12.22 3.65 -7.79
C THR A 70 -10.80 3.59 -7.26
N GLU A 71 -9.96 2.87 -7.98
CA GLU A 71 -8.54 2.80 -7.66
C GLU A 71 -7.91 4.19 -7.71
N ASP A 72 -8.28 4.99 -8.70
CA ASP A 72 -7.72 6.32 -8.86
C ASP A 72 -8.02 7.19 -7.66
N GLU A 73 -9.23 7.10 -7.11
CA GLU A 73 -9.57 7.87 -5.93
C GLU A 73 -8.69 7.50 -4.75
N ALA A 74 -8.44 6.21 -4.58
CA ALA A 74 -7.56 5.75 -3.51
C ALA A 74 -6.15 6.28 -3.71
N ILE A 75 -5.65 6.25 -4.94
CA ILE A 75 -4.32 6.77 -5.24
C ILE A 75 -4.24 8.26 -4.95
N GLN A 76 -5.24 9.02 -5.40
CA GLN A 76 -5.22 10.46 -5.18
C GLN A 76 -5.25 10.81 -3.70
N LYS A 77 -6.05 10.08 -2.93
CA LYS A 77 -6.08 10.33 -1.50
C LYS A 77 -4.74 9.99 -0.86
N ALA A 78 -4.14 8.88 -1.26
CA ALA A 78 -2.83 8.51 -0.73
C ALA A 78 -1.81 9.60 -1.02
N LYS A 79 -1.87 10.20 -2.19
CA LYS A 79 -0.94 11.27 -2.55
C LYS A 79 -1.09 12.50 -1.67
N THR A 80 -2.27 12.76 -1.17
CA THR A 80 -2.46 13.91 -0.27
C THR A 80 -1.85 13.66 1.10
N ILE A 81 -1.75 12.41 1.49
CA ILE A 81 -1.20 12.04 2.79
C ILE A 81 0.30 11.82 2.69
N TYR A 82 0.73 11.17 1.63
CA TYR A 82 2.12 10.78 1.46
C TYR A 82 2.71 11.58 0.31
N ALA A 83 3.30 12.72 0.66
CA ALA A 83 3.76 13.68 -0.34
C ALA A 83 4.79 13.09 -1.30
N TRP A 84 5.56 12.11 -0.87
CA TRP A 84 6.56 11.50 -1.73
C TRP A 84 5.95 10.82 -2.96
N MET A 85 4.66 10.52 -2.91
CA MET A 85 3.98 9.88 -4.04
C MET A 85 3.67 10.86 -5.17
N LYS A 86 3.84 12.14 -4.94
CA LYS A 86 3.48 13.16 -5.94
C LYS A 86 4.54 13.41 -6.97
N VAL A 87 5.60 12.71 -6.93
CA VAL A 87 6.72 12.94 -7.83
C VAL A 87 6.36 12.59 -9.25
#